data_7b11913b2667ff8c4cef7ca04517286b
#
_entry.id   7b11913b2667ff8c4cef7ca04517286b
#
_cell.length_a   1.000
_cell.length_b   1.000
_cell.length_c   1.000
_cell.angle_alpha   90.00
_cell.angle_beta   90.00
_cell.angle_gamma   90.00
#
_symmetry.space_group_name_H-M   'P 1'
#
loop_
_entity.id
_entity.type
_entity.pdbx_description
1 polymer ?
#
loop_
_entity_poly.entity_id
_entity_poly.type
_entity_poly.pdbx_seq_one_letter_code
_entity_poly.pdbx_strand_id
1 'polypeptide(L)'
;MKVLYTSDLHGEIHLYHELLSLAIASSSEVIMVGGDLLPSFPPTKRYEDMVPNQKTFVDQFLSPLLKRVLEATSVRQIFLIPGNWDLGYPHLFKESMEGIIDLSQRSYRLKNGYELIGYPFVPPTPFRPKDFEKMDDKEAPWPPQKNPSYIRSSDQTDQLTPIDPYPYLRGRETIEEDLNHLPKPLRQKRTIYIMHSPPFGTRLDLIQGGKSAGSRSIKTFIEEHQPLLTLHGHIHESPEFSGAYLDRIGETLSINPGQFTWASRDVSKLHAVTFEMEKIEETLMHTCFPKVRSD
;
A
#
# COMPACT_ATOMS: atom_id res chain seq x y z
N MET A 1 -20.40 -6.78 4.80
CA MET A 1 -19.69 -6.18 3.64
C MET A 1 -18.41 -6.95 3.40
N LYS A 2 -18.24 -7.51 2.21
CA LYS A 2 -17.07 -8.34 1.88
C LYS A 2 -15.98 -7.52 1.21
N VAL A 3 -14.79 -7.61 1.74
CA VAL A 3 -13.60 -6.83 1.33
C VAL A 3 -12.57 -7.75 0.69
N LEU A 4 -11.92 -7.25 -0.35
CA LEU A 4 -10.70 -7.81 -0.94
C LEU A 4 -9.59 -6.78 -0.79
N TYR A 5 -8.48 -7.18 -0.17
CA TYR A 5 -7.29 -6.34 0.01
C TYR A 5 -6.06 -6.97 -0.62
N THR A 6 -5.26 -6.17 -1.30
CA THR A 6 -3.94 -6.51 -1.84
C THR A 6 -3.03 -5.29 -1.85
N SER A 7 -1.74 -5.46 -2.12
CA SER A 7 -0.74 -4.42 -2.26
C SER A 7 0.37 -4.87 -3.22
N ASP A 8 1.24 -3.95 -3.63
CA ASP A 8 2.51 -4.23 -4.30
C ASP A 8 2.37 -5.02 -5.63
N LEU A 9 1.43 -4.61 -6.47
CA LEU A 9 1.17 -5.24 -7.76
C LEU A 9 2.20 -4.87 -8.84
N HIS A 10 2.92 -3.74 -8.67
CA HIS A 10 4.04 -3.28 -9.51
C HIS A 10 3.80 -3.36 -11.03
N GLY A 11 2.55 -3.18 -11.47
CA GLY A 11 2.19 -3.22 -12.89
C GLY A 11 2.21 -4.61 -13.52
N GLU A 12 2.27 -5.68 -12.73
CA GLU A 12 2.24 -7.07 -13.21
C GLU A 12 0.84 -7.44 -13.68
N ILE A 13 0.61 -7.36 -14.99
CA ILE A 13 -0.70 -7.47 -15.64
C ILE A 13 -1.47 -8.73 -15.22
N HIS A 14 -0.80 -9.87 -15.08
CA HIS A 14 -1.45 -11.12 -14.68
C HIS A 14 -2.02 -11.06 -13.25
N LEU A 15 -1.35 -10.36 -12.30
CA LEU A 15 -1.87 -10.17 -10.94
C LEU A 15 -3.17 -9.35 -10.93
N TYR A 16 -3.29 -8.39 -11.84
CA TYR A 16 -4.52 -7.64 -12.01
C TYR A 16 -5.66 -8.49 -12.57
N HIS A 17 -5.36 -9.43 -13.47
CA HIS A 17 -6.36 -10.38 -13.97
C HIS A 17 -6.79 -11.36 -12.88
N GLU A 18 -5.85 -11.80 -12.02
CA GLU A 18 -6.19 -12.60 -10.84
C GLU A 18 -7.02 -11.80 -9.83
N LEU A 19 -6.71 -10.51 -9.62
CA LEU A 19 -7.50 -9.62 -8.77
C LEU A 19 -8.96 -9.55 -9.24
N LEU A 20 -9.19 -9.37 -10.55
CA LEU A 20 -10.53 -9.39 -11.14
C LEU A 20 -11.22 -10.75 -10.91
N SER A 21 -10.52 -11.85 -11.18
CA SER A 21 -11.05 -13.21 -11.01
C SER A 21 -11.41 -13.48 -9.55
N LEU A 22 -10.56 -13.05 -8.61
CA LEU A 22 -10.81 -13.20 -7.18
C LEU A 22 -11.97 -12.32 -6.71
N ALA A 23 -12.11 -11.10 -7.21
CA ALA A 23 -13.24 -10.21 -6.90
C ALA A 23 -14.58 -10.86 -7.29
N ILE A 24 -14.64 -11.50 -8.46
CA ILE A 24 -15.80 -12.26 -8.93
C ILE A 24 -16.05 -13.46 -8.02
N ALA A 25 -15.05 -14.32 -7.83
CA ALA A 25 -15.18 -15.57 -7.06
C ALA A 25 -15.56 -15.33 -5.60
N SER A 26 -15.00 -14.30 -5.00
CA SER A 26 -15.28 -13.92 -3.61
C SER A 26 -16.58 -13.14 -3.45
N SER A 27 -17.18 -12.63 -4.50
CA SER A 27 -18.32 -11.67 -4.45
C SER A 27 -18.00 -10.46 -3.55
N SER A 28 -16.77 -9.94 -3.64
CA SER A 28 -16.35 -8.77 -2.86
C SER A 28 -17.13 -7.53 -3.27
N GLU A 29 -17.50 -6.71 -2.31
CA GLU A 29 -18.23 -5.45 -2.51
C GLU A 29 -17.27 -4.24 -2.53
N VAL A 30 -16.12 -4.38 -1.88
CA VAL A 30 -15.07 -3.37 -1.77
C VAL A 30 -13.71 -3.98 -2.08
N ILE A 31 -12.92 -3.27 -2.89
CA ILE A 31 -11.48 -3.57 -3.07
C ILE A 31 -10.68 -2.44 -2.41
N MET A 32 -9.61 -2.81 -1.73
CA MET A 32 -8.62 -1.88 -1.19
C MET A 32 -7.24 -2.28 -1.70
N VAL A 33 -6.43 -1.31 -2.18
CA VAL A 33 -5.06 -1.56 -2.64
C VAL A 33 -4.10 -0.66 -1.90
N GLY A 34 -3.14 -1.29 -1.24
CA GLY A 34 -2.24 -0.68 -0.26
C GLY A 34 -0.98 -0.02 -0.81
N GLY A 35 -0.93 0.31 -2.11
CA GLY A 35 0.20 0.99 -2.73
C GLY A 35 1.00 0.10 -3.68
N ASP A 36 1.98 0.71 -4.35
CA ASP A 36 2.85 0.11 -5.36
C ASP A 36 2.05 -0.62 -6.47
N LEU A 37 1.13 0.14 -7.07
CA LEU A 37 0.27 -0.33 -8.14
C LEU A 37 0.99 -0.35 -9.49
N LEU A 38 1.85 0.65 -9.75
CA LEU A 38 2.36 0.97 -11.08
C LEU A 38 3.68 0.25 -11.38
N PRO A 39 4.07 0.08 -12.65
CA PRO A 39 5.33 -0.54 -13.00
C PRO A 39 6.54 0.15 -12.34
N SER A 40 7.35 -0.59 -11.58
CA SER A 40 8.51 -0.05 -10.87
C SER A 40 9.64 0.36 -11.81
N PHE A 41 9.80 -0.36 -12.93
CA PHE A 41 10.83 -0.08 -13.91
C PHE A 41 10.27 -0.05 -15.32
N PRO A 42 10.57 1.00 -16.11
CA PRO A 42 10.21 1.01 -17.52
C PRO A 42 11.02 -0.04 -18.30
N PRO A 43 10.53 -0.53 -19.44
CA PRO A 43 11.24 -1.47 -20.30
C PRO A 43 12.65 -1.00 -20.70
N THR A 44 12.84 0.31 -20.85
CA THR A 44 14.12 0.97 -21.17
C THR A 44 15.14 0.91 -20.02
N LYS A 45 14.70 0.61 -18.79
CA LYS A 45 15.48 0.70 -17.53
C LYS A 45 16.04 2.10 -17.23
N ARG A 46 15.52 3.14 -17.88
CA ARG A 46 15.89 4.54 -17.65
C ARG A 46 14.88 5.19 -16.70
N TYR A 47 15.36 5.85 -15.67
CA TYR A 47 14.46 6.51 -14.68
C TYR A 47 13.62 7.62 -15.31
N GLU A 48 14.15 8.32 -16.32
CA GLU A 48 13.42 9.38 -17.04
C GLU A 48 12.14 8.88 -17.70
N ASP A 49 12.10 7.60 -18.06
CA ASP A 49 10.95 6.99 -18.73
C ASP A 49 9.92 6.41 -17.73
N MET A 50 10.19 6.50 -16.42
CA MET A 50 9.32 5.90 -15.39
C MET A 50 7.93 6.53 -15.39
N VAL A 51 7.83 7.86 -15.27
CA VAL A 51 6.53 8.54 -15.23
C VAL A 51 5.75 8.37 -16.54
N PRO A 52 6.34 8.58 -17.74
CA PRO A 52 5.66 8.29 -18.99
C PRO A 52 5.16 6.84 -19.12
N ASN A 53 5.97 5.88 -18.70
CA ASN A 53 5.60 4.45 -18.71
C ASN A 53 4.41 4.17 -17.77
N GLN A 54 4.45 4.70 -16.55
CA GLN A 54 3.36 4.55 -15.59
C GLN A 54 2.06 5.21 -16.07
N LYS A 55 2.13 6.39 -16.69
CA LYS A 55 0.96 7.03 -17.30
C LYS A 55 0.37 6.19 -18.43
N THR A 56 1.22 5.66 -19.29
CA THR A 56 0.77 4.76 -20.35
C THR A 56 0.07 3.53 -19.80
N PHE A 57 0.63 2.94 -18.72
CA PHE A 57 0.01 1.81 -18.03
C PHE A 57 -1.36 2.19 -17.42
N VAL A 58 -1.46 3.37 -16.80
CA VAL A 58 -2.73 3.88 -16.26
C VAL A 58 -3.77 4.01 -17.36
N ASP A 59 -3.43 4.69 -18.47
CA ASP A 59 -4.39 5.00 -19.54
C ASP A 59 -4.82 3.75 -20.32
N GLN A 60 -3.87 2.89 -20.65
CA GLN A 60 -4.11 1.76 -21.55
C GLN A 60 -4.56 0.49 -20.83
N PHE A 61 -4.26 0.36 -19.55
CA PHE A 61 -4.55 -0.88 -18.81
C PHE A 61 -5.30 -0.65 -17.52
N LEU A 62 -4.74 0.13 -16.56
CA LEU A 62 -5.28 0.16 -15.20
C LEU A 62 -6.67 0.81 -15.12
N SER A 63 -6.85 2.00 -15.71
CA SER A 63 -8.14 2.69 -15.68
C SER A 63 -9.25 1.90 -16.39
N PRO A 64 -9.04 1.33 -17.59
CA PRO A 64 -10.02 0.41 -18.21
C PRO A 64 -10.34 -0.81 -17.34
N LEU A 65 -9.34 -1.41 -16.69
CA LEU A 65 -9.55 -2.58 -15.85
C LEU A 65 -10.40 -2.23 -14.61
N LEU A 66 -10.07 -1.14 -13.91
CA LEU A 66 -10.82 -0.73 -12.72
C LEU A 66 -12.29 -0.42 -13.05
N LYS A 67 -12.55 0.24 -14.18
CA LYS A 67 -13.92 0.43 -14.70
C LYS A 67 -14.62 -0.90 -14.92
N ARG A 68 -13.96 -1.84 -15.60
CA ARG A 68 -14.50 -3.18 -15.83
C ARG A 68 -14.78 -3.95 -14.52
N VAL A 69 -13.93 -3.80 -13.51
CA VAL A 69 -14.17 -4.40 -12.18
C VAL A 69 -15.49 -3.89 -11.60
N LEU A 70 -15.72 -2.58 -11.63
CA LEU A 70 -16.97 -1.97 -11.11
C LEU A 70 -18.21 -2.38 -11.91
N GLU A 71 -18.07 -2.57 -13.23
CA GLU A 71 -19.18 -2.93 -14.12
C GLU A 71 -19.51 -4.42 -14.08
N ALA A 72 -18.50 -5.29 -14.03
CA ALA A 72 -18.62 -6.73 -14.24
C ALA A 72 -18.70 -7.56 -12.94
N THR A 73 -18.55 -6.93 -11.75
CA THR A 73 -18.50 -7.64 -10.47
C THR A 73 -19.50 -7.05 -9.45
N SER A 74 -19.49 -7.60 -8.24
CA SER A 74 -20.24 -7.07 -7.10
C SER A 74 -19.56 -5.84 -6.47
N VAL A 75 -18.34 -5.49 -6.89
CA VAL A 75 -17.57 -4.37 -6.35
C VAL A 75 -18.30 -3.05 -6.63
N ARG A 76 -18.42 -2.23 -5.59
CA ARG A 76 -19.06 -0.90 -5.66
C ARG A 76 -18.07 0.23 -5.42
N GLN A 77 -16.97 -0.04 -4.75
CA GLN A 77 -15.95 0.94 -4.41
C GLN A 77 -14.57 0.30 -4.42
N ILE A 78 -13.61 1.04 -4.97
CA ILE A 78 -12.20 0.68 -5.00
C ILE A 78 -11.43 1.82 -4.32
N PHE A 79 -10.75 1.52 -3.21
CA PHE A 79 -9.94 2.47 -2.45
C PHE A 79 -8.47 2.21 -2.73
N LEU A 80 -7.75 3.26 -3.06
CA LEU A 80 -6.35 3.20 -3.46
C LEU A 80 -5.52 4.19 -2.63
N ILE A 81 -4.30 3.81 -2.31
CA ILE A 81 -3.22 4.74 -1.93
C ILE A 81 -2.02 4.45 -2.83
N PRO A 82 -1.11 5.41 -3.08
CA PRO A 82 0.16 5.12 -3.74
C PRO A 82 1.14 4.45 -2.78
N GLY A 83 2.13 3.74 -3.36
CA GLY A 83 3.34 3.32 -2.67
C GLY A 83 4.56 4.13 -3.16
N ASN A 84 5.76 3.75 -2.71
CA ASN A 84 6.96 4.54 -2.99
C ASN A 84 7.44 4.47 -4.46
N TRP A 85 6.91 3.56 -5.26
CA TRP A 85 7.20 3.48 -6.69
C TRP A 85 6.16 4.17 -7.58
N ASP A 86 5.05 4.66 -7.04
CA ASP A 86 3.88 5.12 -7.80
C ASP A 86 3.96 6.61 -8.22
N LEU A 87 5.01 7.02 -8.91
CA LEU A 87 5.22 8.41 -9.33
C LEU A 87 4.14 8.91 -10.30
N GLY A 88 3.57 8.02 -11.08
CA GLY A 88 2.46 8.31 -11.99
C GLY A 88 1.07 8.27 -11.35
N TYR A 89 0.96 7.96 -10.06
CA TYR A 89 -0.32 7.78 -9.36
C TYR A 89 -1.32 8.95 -9.52
N PRO A 90 -0.91 10.22 -9.42
CA PRO A 90 -1.86 11.33 -9.61
C PRO A 90 -2.53 11.33 -10.98
N HIS A 91 -1.91 10.71 -12.00
CA HIS A 91 -2.49 10.61 -13.34
C HIS A 91 -3.75 9.73 -13.36
N LEU A 92 -3.86 8.73 -12.49
CA LEU A 92 -5.04 7.87 -12.35
C LEU A 92 -6.31 8.67 -11.99
N PHE A 93 -6.15 9.80 -11.31
CA PHE A 93 -7.26 10.66 -10.86
C PHE A 93 -7.41 11.94 -11.68
N LYS A 94 -6.75 12.03 -12.84
CA LYS A 94 -6.89 13.17 -13.78
C LYS A 94 -8.34 13.29 -14.28
N GLU A 95 -8.97 12.16 -14.51
CA GLU A 95 -10.39 12.08 -14.81
C GLU A 95 -11.13 11.46 -13.63
N SER A 96 -12.27 12.04 -13.27
CA SER A 96 -13.11 11.48 -12.20
C SER A 96 -13.68 10.13 -12.63
N MET A 97 -13.46 9.13 -11.82
CA MET A 97 -14.04 7.79 -12.00
C MET A 97 -14.91 7.46 -10.80
N GLU A 98 -16.23 7.41 -11.02
CA GLU A 98 -17.17 7.05 -9.95
C GLU A 98 -16.83 5.67 -9.37
N GLY A 99 -16.79 5.56 -8.05
CA GLY A 99 -16.46 4.32 -7.35
C GLY A 99 -14.96 4.05 -7.15
N ILE A 100 -14.07 4.86 -7.74
CA ILE A 100 -12.61 4.76 -7.52
C ILE A 100 -12.16 5.95 -6.67
N ILE A 101 -11.62 5.69 -5.49
CA ILE A 101 -11.37 6.69 -4.46
C ILE A 101 -9.89 6.71 -4.09
N ASP A 102 -9.26 7.88 -4.26
CA ASP A 102 -7.95 8.17 -3.66
C ASP A 102 -8.11 8.43 -2.16
N LEU A 103 -7.49 7.59 -1.36
CA LEU A 103 -7.55 7.66 0.09
C LEU A 103 -6.30 8.30 0.72
N SER A 104 -5.35 8.80 -0.08
CA SER A 104 -4.07 9.35 0.37
C SER A 104 -4.27 10.49 1.38
N GLN A 105 -3.92 10.27 2.64
CA GLN A 105 -4.09 11.20 3.77
C GLN A 105 -5.53 11.73 3.93
N ARG A 106 -6.51 10.90 3.54
CA ARG A 106 -7.94 11.23 3.57
C ARG A 106 -8.71 10.17 4.36
N SER A 107 -9.90 10.53 4.80
CA SER A 107 -10.87 9.60 5.36
C SER A 107 -12.07 9.42 4.45
N TYR A 108 -12.64 8.24 4.51
CA TYR A 108 -13.89 7.90 3.83
C TYR A 108 -14.79 7.08 4.74
N ARG A 109 -16.05 7.50 4.88
CA ARG A 109 -17.02 6.75 5.68
C ARG A 109 -17.89 5.87 4.80
N LEU A 110 -17.83 4.57 5.08
CA LEU A 110 -18.66 3.56 4.44
C LEU A 110 -20.10 3.63 4.95
N LYS A 111 -21.05 3.18 4.11
CA LYS A 111 -22.50 3.19 4.46
C LYS A 111 -22.83 2.38 5.71
N ASN A 112 -22.04 1.34 6.02
CA ASN A 112 -22.21 0.51 7.23
C ASN A 112 -21.58 1.13 8.50
N GLY A 113 -21.06 2.37 8.40
CA GLY A 113 -20.54 3.15 9.53
C GLY A 113 -19.08 2.82 9.90
N TYR A 114 -18.35 2.04 9.10
CA TYR A 114 -16.89 1.93 9.20
C TYR A 114 -16.25 3.15 8.53
N GLU A 115 -15.04 3.47 8.96
CA GLU A 115 -14.24 4.56 8.42
C GLU A 115 -12.91 4.04 7.90
N LEU A 116 -12.52 4.49 6.71
CA LEU A 116 -11.25 4.15 6.08
C LEU A 116 -10.35 5.39 6.11
N ILE A 117 -9.07 5.22 6.44
CA ILE A 117 -8.07 6.29 6.39
C ILE A 117 -6.82 5.76 5.71
N GLY A 118 -6.29 6.49 4.74
CA GLY A 118 -5.11 6.10 3.98
C GLY A 118 -3.86 6.87 4.37
N TYR A 119 -2.69 6.20 4.34
CA TYR A 119 -1.38 6.81 4.54
C TYR A 119 -0.32 6.18 3.62
N PRO A 120 0.23 6.91 2.64
CA PRO A 120 1.07 6.33 1.59
C PRO A 120 2.56 6.29 1.90
N PHE A 121 3.07 7.12 2.83
CA PHE A 121 4.51 7.30 2.99
C PHE A 121 5.18 6.16 3.73
N VAL A 122 6.44 5.90 3.34
CA VAL A 122 7.32 4.90 3.94
C VAL A 122 8.61 5.56 4.46
N PRO A 123 9.31 4.94 5.43
CA PRO A 123 10.66 5.36 5.81
C PRO A 123 11.62 5.32 4.61
N PRO A 124 12.75 6.08 4.65
CA PRO A 124 13.67 6.14 3.53
C PRO A 124 14.20 4.76 3.12
N THR A 125 14.07 4.42 1.84
CA THR A 125 14.57 3.18 1.24
C THR A 125 15.89 3.40 0.51
N PRO A 126 16.65 2.35 0.14
CA PRO A 126 17.82 2.49 -0.70
C PRO A 126 17.49 2.74 -2.19
N PHE A 127 16.21 2.87 -2.55
CA PHE A 127 15.78 3.13 -3.92
C PHE A 127 15.87 4.62 -4.27
N ARG A 128 15.80 4.95 -5.57
CA ARG A 128 16.01 6.32 -6.04
C ARG A 128 14.75 7.22 -5.98
N PRO A 129 13.52 6.76 -6.25
CA PRO A 129 12.34 7.59 -6.09
C PRO A 129 12.13 8.00 -4.63
N LYS A 130 11.77 9.28 -4.39
CA LYS A 130 11.64 9.84 -3.02
C LYS A 130 10.30 10.57 -2.78
N ASP A 131 9.38 10.54 -3.72
CA ASP A 131 8.11 11.29 -3.62
C ASP A 131 7.27 10.83 -2.41
N PHE A 132 7.20 9.51 -2.19
CA PHE A 132 6.43 8.90 -1.10
C PHE A 132 7.32 8.36 0.03
N GLU A 133 8.51 8.95 0.20
CA GLU A 133 9.38 8.67 1.34
C GLU A 133 9.47 9.88 2.27
N LYS A 134 9.49 9.63 3.56
CA LYS A 134 9.71 10.63 4.63
C LYS A 134 10.57 10.04 5.74
N MET A 135 11.30 10.87 6.47
CA MET A 135 11.93 10.41 7.70
C MET A 135 10.85 9.87 8.64
N ASP A 136 11.15 8.80 9.35
CA ASP A 136 10.18 8.18 10.27
C ASP A 136 9.86 9.15 11.42
N ASP A 137 10.91 9.65 12.07
CA ASP A 137 10.90 10.73 13.06
C ASP A 137 12.15 11.60 12.88
N LYS A 138 12.32 12.62 13.70
CA LYS A 138 13.47 13.56 13.61
C LYS A 138 14.81 12.92 13.99
N GLU A 139 14.79 11.89 14.82
CA GLU A 139 15.96 11.18 15.33
C GLU A 139 16.25 9.88 14.55
N ALA A 140 15.40 9.54 13.57
CA ALA A 140 15.52 8.30 12.79
C ALA A 140 16.91 8.22 12.12
N PRO A 141 17.58 7.06 12.19
CA PRO A 141 18.86 6.85 11.56
C PRO A 141 18.73 6.89 10.02
N TRP A 142 19.77 7.38 9.36
CA TRP A 142 19.83 7.39 7.91
C TRP A 142 20.18 6.01 7.37
N PRO A 143 19.31 5.37 6.59
CA PRO A 143 19.71 4.21 5.82
C PRO A 143 20.60 4.65 4.64
N PRO A 144 21.43 3.75 4.09
CA PRO A 144 22.22 4.04 2.90
C PRO A 144 21.31 4.52 1.75
N GLN A 145 21.68 5.65 1.15
CA GLN A 145 20.93 6.27 0.06
C GLN A 145 21.75 6.25 -1.24
N LYS A 146 21.06 6.13 -2.38
CA LYS A 146 21.65 6.36 -3.71
C LYS A 146 21.62 7.84 -4.03
N ASN A 147 22.73 8.39 -4.51
CA ASN A 147 22.82 9.77 -4.98
C ASN A 147 23.27 9.79 -6.46
N PRO A 148 22.58 10.51 -7.37
CA PRO A 148 21.33 11.23 -7.09
C PRO A 148 20.15 10.28 -6.87
N SER A 149 19.22 10.71 -6.03
CA SER A 149 17.85 10.23 -5.99
C SER A 149 16.98 11.12 -6.89
N TYR A 150 15.72 10.77 -7.06
CA TYR A 150 14.81 11.48 -7.96
C TYR A 150 13.48 11.77 -7.28
N ILE A 151 12.91 12.92 -7.63
CA ILE A 151 11.53 13.27 -7.36
C ILE A 151 10.84 13.69 -8.65
N ARG A 152 9.53 13.57 -8.70
CA ARG A 152 8.74 14.15 -9.76
C ARG A 152 8.72 15.69 -9.61
N SER A 153 9.06 16.41 -10.67
CA SER A 153 9.22 17.88 -10.60
C SER A 153 7.90 18.60 -10.33
N SER A 154 6.79 18.10 -10.86
CA SER A 154 5.43 18.58 -10.60
C SER A 154 4.41 17.61 -11.22
N ASP A 155 3.13 17.74 -10.84
CA ASP A 155 2.04 17.00 -11.47
C ASP A 155 1.77 17.39 -12.93
N GLN A 156 2.32 18.50 -13.35
CA GLN A 156 2.17 19.02 -14.73
C GLN A 156 3.25 18.50 -15.67
N THR A 157 4.36 17.97 -15.16
CA THR A 157 5.47 17.47 -15.98
C THR A 157 5.73 15.99 -15.71
N ASP A 158 6.24 15.29 -16.74
CA ASP A 158 6.66 13.88 -16.63
C ASP A 158 8.13 13.75 -16.25
N GLN A 159 8.77 14.88 -15.94
CA GLN A 159 10.20 14.95 -15.67
C GLN A 159 10.52 14.59 -14.22
N LEU A 160 11.57 13.80 -14.04
CA LEU A 160 12.18 13.56 -12.76
C LEU A 160 13.31 14.55 -12.53
N THR A 161 13.32 15.18 -11.36
CA THR A 161 14.39 16.06 -10.91
C THR A 161 15.37 15.24 -10.06
N PRO A 162 16.67 15.23 -10.40
CA PRO A 162 17.68 14.66 -9.54
C PRO A 162 17.84 15.52 -8.27
N ILE A 163 17.93 14.86 -7.13
CA ILE A 163 18.09 15.49 -5.83
C ILE A 163 19.17 14.80 -4.99
N ASP A 164 19.73 15.54 -4.04
CA ASP A 164 20.39 14.94 -2.88
C ASP A 164 19.30 14.50 -1.89
N PRO A 165 19.17 13.18 -1.59
CA PRO A 165 18.12 12.68 -0.73
C PRO A 165 18.21 13.23 0.72
N TYR A 166 19.41 13.53 1.22
CA TYR A 166 19.60 13.95 2.61
C TYR A 166 18.91 15.28 2.95
N PRO A 167 19.23 16.41 2.30
CA PRO A 167 18.54 17.67 2.58
C PRO A 167 17.07 17.63 2.19
N TYR A 168 16.71 16.88 1.13
CA TYR A 168 15.34 16.78 0.69
C TYR A 168 14.45 16.13 1.75
N LEU A 169 14.83 14.96 2.27
CA LEU A 169 14.03 14.22 3.24
C LEU A 169 14.00 14.92 4.61
N ARG A 170 15.12 15.56 5.03
CA ARG A 170 15.16 16.34 6.27
C ARG A 170 14.33 17.62 6.23
N GLY A 171 14.14 18.19 5.06
CA GLY A 171 13.33 19.39 4.86
C GLY A 171 11.82 19.16 4.84
N ARG A 172 11.39 17.90 4.95
CA ARG A 172 9.97 17.51 4.94
C ARG A 172 9.47 17.21 6.36
N GLU A 173 8.15 17.25 6.53
CA GLU A 173 7.49 16.65 7.68
C GLU A 173 7.82 15.17 7.77
N THR A 174 7.94 14.65 8.99
CA THR A 174 8.19 13.23 9.27
C THR A 174 6.89 12.42 9.19
N ILE A 175 7.02 11.09 9.17
CA ILE A 175 5.87 10.17 9.29
C ILE A 175 5.14 10.44 10.61
N GLU A 176 5.88 10.60 11.73
CA GLU A 176 5.30 10.94 13.03
C GLU A 176 4.44 12.21 12.99
N GLU A 177 4.97 13.29 12.40
CA GLU A 177 4.24 14.56 12.26
C GLU A 177 2.99 14.40 11.38
N ASP A 178 3.08 13.69 10.27
CA ASP A 178 1.93 13.41 9.40
C ASP A 178 0.82 12.63 10.12
N LEU A 179 1.19 11.58 10.87
CA LEU A 179 0.23 10.73 11.58
C LEU A 179 -0.58 11.54 12.61
N ASN A 180 0.04 12.56 13.24
CA ASN A 180 -0.64 13.48 14.14
C ASN A 180 -1.66 14.39 13.43
N HIS A 181 -1.49 14.61 12.13
CA HIS A 181 -2.35 15.45 11.30
C HIS A 181 -3.40 14.66 10.49
N LEU A 182 -3.38 13.33 10.53
CA LEU A 182 -4.39 12.52 9.85
C LEU A 182 -5.81 12.86 10.32
N PRO A 183 -6.82 12.67 9.46
CA PRO A 183 -8.20 12.83 9.86
C PRO A 183 -8.53 12.01 11.11
N LYS A 184 -9.14 12.65 12.11
CA LYS A 184 -9.51 11.98 13.36
C LYS A 184 -10.81 11.20 13.15
N PRO A 185 -10.78 9.87 13.34
CA PRO A 185 -11.99 9.07 13.14
C PRO A 185 -12.99 9.28 14.28
N LEU A 186 -14.26 9.07 14.00
CA LEU A 186 -15.30 9.14 15.04
C LEU A 186 -15.19 7.99 16.04
N ARG A 187 -14.75 6.80 15.59
CA ARG A 187 -14.69 5.59 16.41
C ARG A 187 -13.50 4.73 15.97
N GLN A 188 -12.41 4.74 16.74
CA GLN A 188 -11.21 3.93 16.45
C GLN A 188 -11.53 2.45 16.23
N LYS A 189 -12.38 1.86 17.06
CA LYS A 189 -12.80 0.45 16.96
C LYS A 189 -13.69 0.12 15.74
N ARG A 190 -13.96 1.10 14.88
CA ARG A 190 -14.62 0.94 13.58
C ARG A 190 -13.83 1.59 12.45
N THR A 191 -12.54 1.81 12.69
CA THR A 191 -11.63 2.44 11.71
C THR A 191 -10.63 1.43 11.19
N ILE A 192 -10.44 1.44 9.88
CA ILE A 192 -9.44 0.67 9.17
C ILE A 192 -8.45 1.64 8.56
N TYR A 193 -7.17 1.51 8.89
CA TYR A 193 -6.11 2.26 8.24
C TYR A 193 -5.49 1.43 7.13
N ILE A 194 -5.30 2.05 5.96
CA ILE A 194 -4.52 1.50 4.85
C ILE A 194 -3.23 2.30 4.81
N MET A 195 -2.13 1.70 5.25
CA MET A 195 -0.82 2.34 5.39
C MET A 195 0.21 1.55 4.62
N HIS A 196 0.87 2.16 3.62
CA HIS A 196 1.76 1.39 2.76
C HIS A 196 2.90 0.73 3.55
N SER A 197 3.58 1.48 4.44
CA SER A 197 4.62 0.88 5.30
C SER A 197 4.00 0.03 6.42
N PRO A 198 4.54 -1.17 6.71
CA PRO A 198 4.16 -1.94 7.88
C PRO A 198 4.77 -1.38 9.18
N PRO A 199 4.21 -1.72 10.36
CA PRO A 199 4.75 -1.34 11.66
C PRO A 199 6.06 -2.06 11.96
N PHE A 200 7.07 -1.32 12.48
CA PHE A 200 8.40 -1.80 12.78
C PHE A 200 8.44 -2.88 13.86
N GLY A 201 9.30 -3.89 13.67
CA GLY A 201 9.56 -4.93 14.67
C GLY A 201 8.39 -5.89 14.88
N THR A 202 7.62 -6.12 13.83
CA THR A 202 6.50 -7.05 13.78
C THR A 202 6.81 -8.21 12.83
N ARG A 203 5.87 -9.15 12.70
CA ARG A 203 5.97 -10.22 11.70
C ARG A 203 5.69 -9.72 10.28
N LEU A 204 5.31 -8.45 10.10
CA LEU A 204 4.87 -7.87 8.85
C LEU A 204 5.95 -7.07 8.12
N ASP A 205 7.12 -6.87 8.73
CA ASP A 205 8.17 -5.98 8.22
C ASP A 205 9.55 -6.64 8.09
N LEU A 206 9.62 -7.97 8.11
CA LEU A 206 10.87 -8.70 8.00
C LEU A 206 11.35 -8.77 6.55
N ILE A 207 12.57 -8.26 6.32
CA ILE A 207 13.30 -8.42 5.06
C ILE A 207 14.27 -9.60 5.14
N GLN A 208 14.86 -9.96 4.00
CA GLN A 208 15.89 -10.97 3.93
C GLN A 208 16.99 -10.74 4.99
N GLY A 209 17.31 -11.79 5.74
CA GLY A 209 18.26 -11.73 6.87
C GLY A 209 17.61 -11.40 8.22
N GLY A 210 16.28 -11.38 8.31
CA GLY A 210 15.54 -11.25 9.58
C GLY A 210 15.59 -9.85 10.19
N LYS A 211 15.87 -8.82 9.39
CA LYS A 211 15.87 -7.42 9.85
C LYS A 211 14.50 -6.80 9.63
N SER A 212 14.09 -5.96 10.56
CA SER A 212 12.89 -5.13 10.44
C SER A 212 13.16 -3.89 9.59
N ALA A 213 12.21 -3.55 8.70
CA ALA A 213 12.30 -2.41 7.78
C ALA A 213 11.03 -1.54 7.75
N GLY A 214 10.09 -1.76 8.66
CA GLY A 214 8.88 -0.96 8.79
C GLY A 214 9.08 0.37 9.50
N SER A 215 7.98 1.07 9.76
CA SER A 215 7.94 2.38 10.43
C SER A 215 7.72 2.23 11.94
N ARG A 216 8.58 2.86 12.75
CA ARG A 216 8.42 2.95 14.21
C ARG A 216 7.26 3.87 14.58
N SER A 217 7.13 4.97 13.86
CA SER A 217 6.04 5.94 14.06
C SER A 217 4.68 5.32 13.78
N ILE A 218 4.54 4.51 12.73
CA ILE A 218 3.31 3.74 12.47
C ILE A 218 3.04 2.75 13.59
N LYS A 219 4.06 2.05 14.09
CA LYS A 219 3.87 1.13 15.22
C LYS A 219 3.36 1.85 16.46
N THR A 220 4.02 2.95 16.86
CA THR A 220 3.61 3.77 18.00
C THR A 220 2.19 4.29 17.83
N PHE A 221 1.86 4.79 16.64
CA PHE A 221 0.50 5.24 16.31
C PHE A 221 -0.54 4.13 16.52
N ILE A 222 -0.26 2.90 16.09
CA ILE A 222 -1.17 1.77 16.28
C ILE A 222 -1.29 1.41 17.77
N GLU A 223 -0.18 1.41 18.51
CA GLU A 223 -0.14 1.14 19.95
C GLU A 223 -0.98 2.16 20.75
N GLU A 224 -0.94 3.43 20.38
CA GLU A 224 -1.67 4.50 21.06
C GLU A 224 -3.16 4.56 20.71
N HIS A 225 -3.48 4.36 19.43
CA HIS A 225 -4.84 4.60 18.92
C HIS A 225 -5.71 3.35 18.86
N GLN A 226 -5.10 2.17 18.79
CA GLN A 226 -5.79 0.87 18.78
C GLN A 226 -6.97 0.82 17.79
N PRO A 227 -6.77 1.09 16.48
CA PRO A 227 -7.83 0.95 15.49
C PRO A 227 -8.31 -0.49 15.38
N LEU A 228 -9.41 -0.73 14.67
CA LEU A 228 -9.92 -2.07 14.43
C LEU A 228 -8.95 -2.93 13.62
N LEU A 229 -8.42 -2.36 12.54
CA LEU A 229 -7.58 -3.06 11.56
C LEU A 229 -6.59 -2.09 10.92
N THR A 230 -5.38 -2.58 10.64
CA THR A 230 -4.45 -1.90 9.74
C THR A 230 -4.01 -2.83 8.60
N LEU A 231 -3.93 -2.28 7.40
CA LEU A 231 -3.62 -2.97 6.15
C LEU A 231 -2.36 -2.38 5.56
N HIS A 232 -1.37 -3.23 5.27
CA HIS A 232 -0.01 -2.82 4.88
C HIS A 232 0.47 -3.52 3.62
N GLY A 233 1.58 -3.03 3.04
CA GLY A 233 2.32 -3.59 1.93
C GLY A 233 3.81 -3.34 2.09
N HIS A 234 4.47 -2.88 1.01
CA HIS A 234 5.87 -2.43 0.96
C HIS A 234 6.94 -3.51 1.19
N ILE A 235 6.79 -4.35 2.21
CA ILE A 235 7.74 -5.43 2.50
C ILE A 235 7.14 -6.74 1.98
N HIS A 236 7.41 -7.01 0.71
CA HIS A 236 6.78 -8.09 -0.06
C HIS A 236 7.05 -9.47 0.52
N GLU A 237 8.31 -9.69 0.92
CA GLU A 237 8.82 -10.97 1.39
C GLU A 237 8.49 -11.27 2.84
N SER A 238 7.95 -10.32 3.59
CA SER A 238 7.77 -10.47 5.03
C SER A 238 6.97 -11.73 5.42
N PRO A 239 5.85 -12.07 4.76
CA PRO A 239 5.12 -13.29 5.09
C PRO A 239 5.91 -14.58 4.85
N GLU A 240 6.83 -14.61 3.88
CA GLU A 240 7.70 -15.78 3.65
C GLU A 240 8.73 -15.94 4.77
N PHE A 241 9.35 -14.84 5.21
CA PHE A 241 10.38 -14.88 6.25
C PHE A 241 9.83 -15.05 7.66
N SER A 242 8.69 -14.45 7.96
CA SER A 242 8.06 -14.51 9.28
C SER A 242 7.13 -15.73 9.45
N GLY A 243 6.70 -16.34 8.35
CA GLY A 243 5.65 -17.37 8.34
C GLY A 243 4.26 -16.80 8.64
N ALA A 244 4.04 -15.47 8.59
CA ALA A 244 2.77 -14.85 8.91
C ALA A 244 2.48 -13.60 8.08
N TYR A 245 1.27 -13.49 7.60
CA TYR A 245 0.73 -12.32 6.90
C TYR A 245 -0.11 -11.41 7.81
N LEU A 246 -0.23 -11.75 9.08
CA LEU A 246 -0.92 -10.97 10.12
C LEU A 246 -0.13 -10.95 11.42
N ASP A 247 -0.35 -9.90 12.20
CA ASP A 247 0.18 -9.72 13.55
C ASP A 247 -0.80 -8.93 14.42
N ARG A 248 -0.61 -8.93 15.74
CA ARG A 248 -1.41 -8.13 16.68
C ARG A 248 -0.55 -7.12 17.40
N ILE A 249 -1.05 -5.89 17.45
CA ILE A 249 -0.46 -4.79 18.21
C ILE A 249 -1.52 -4.33 19.21
N GLY A 250 -1.43 -4.82 20.44
CA GLY A 250 -2.52 -4.69 21.41
C GLY A 250 -3.79 -5.37 20.92
N GLU A 251 -4.89 -4.61 20.77
CA GLU A 251 -6.16 -5.13 20.25
C GLU A 251 -6.27 -5.00 18.73
N THR A 252 -5.36 -4.28 18.09
CA THR A 252 -5.38 -4.05 16.63
C THR A 252 -4.88 -5.27 15.87
N LEU A 253 -5.67 -5.75 14.91
CA LEU A 253 -5.19 -6.68 13.90
C LEU A 253 -4.46 -5.90 12.81
N SER A 254 -3.26 -6.34 12.44
CA SER A 254 -2.46 -5.75 11.37
C SER A 254 -2.19 -6.81 10.30
N ILE A 255 -2.29 -6.48 9.02
CA ILE A 255 -2.17 -7.41 7.90
C ILE A 255 -1.23 -6.83 6.85
N ASN A 256 -0.26 -7.62 6.41
CA ASN A 256 0.51 -7.43 5.19
C ASN A 256 0.41 -8.74 4.38
N PRO A 257 -0.33 -8.77 3.27
CA PRO A 257 -0.49 -10.00 2.49
C PRO A 257 0.83 -10.44 1.85
N GLY A 258 1.82 -9.54 1.78
CA GLY A 258 3.01 -9.75 0.98
C GLY A 258 2.70 -9.68 -0.52
N GLN A 259 3.69 -9.98 -1.31
CA GLN A 259 3.60 -10.25 -2.74
C GLN A 259 4.82 -11.11 -3.13
N PHE A 260 5.09 -11.32 -4.40
CA PHE A 260 6.27 -12.03 -4.85
C PHE A 260 7.57 -11.39 -4.31
N THR A 261 8.59 -12.19 -4.06
CA THR A 261 9.90 -11.68 -3.71
C THR A 261 10.84 -11.66 -4.92
N TRP A 262 11.80 -10.75 -4.93
CA TRP A 262 12.90 -10.75 -5.90
C TRP A 262 13.72 -12.04 -5.85
N ALA A 263 13.71 -12.73 -4.70
CA ALA A 263 14.42 -13.99 -4.49
C ALA A 263 13.68 -15.19 -5.09
N SER A 264 12.37 -15.28 -4.89
CA SER A 264 11.55 -16.38 -5.43
C SER A 264 11.30 -16.24 -6.93
N ARG A 265 11.28 -15.00 -7.46
CA ARG A 265 10.84 -14.66 -8.83
C ARG A 265 9.50 -15.29 -9.22
N ASP A 266 8.78 -15.83 -8.25
CA ASP A 266 7.46 -16.44 -8.47
C ASP A 266 6.40 -15.36 -8.36
N VAL A 267 6.17 -14.69 -9.48
CA VAL A 267 5.07 -13.74 -9.66
C VAL A 267 3.76 -14.44 -10.04
N SER A 268 3.69 -15.78 -9.95
CA SER A 268 2.61 -16.55 -10.57
C SER A 268 1.26 -16.41 -9.87
N LYS A 269 1.20 -15.89 -8.64
CA LYS A 269 -0.03 -15.81 -7.86
C LYS A 269 -0.20 -14.48 -7.15
N LEU A 270 -1.42 -13.98 -7.18
CA LEU A 270 -1.81 -12.82 -6.39
C LEU A 270 -1.84 -13.17 -4.89
N HIS A 271 -1.07 -12.43 -4.10
CA HIS A 271 -1.21 -12.41 -2.65
C HIS A 271 -2.27 -11.39 -2.26
N ALA A 272 -3.36 -11.87 -1.72
CA ALA A 272 -4.47 -11.04 -1.30
C ALA A 272 -5.19 -11.67 -0.11
N VAL A 273 -5.91 -10.85 0.64
CA VAL A 273 -6.82 -11.33 1.69
C VAL A 273 -8.24 -10.93 1.38
N THR A 274 -9.18 -11.80 1.74
CA THR A 274 -10.61 -11.51 1.74
C THR A 274 -11.17 -11.68 3.14
N PHE A 275 -12.12 -10.81 3.52
CA PHE A 275 -12.79 -10.89 4.82
C PHE A 275 -14.14 -10.18 4.78
N GLU A 276 -15.00 -10.53 5.73
CA GLU A 276 -16.22 -9.77 6.03
C GLU A 276 -15.92 -8.75 7.13
N MET A 277 -16.24 -7.48 6.87
CA MET A 277 -15.89 -6.36 7.74
C MET A 277 -16.46 -6.47 9.15
N GLU A 278 -17.62 -7.10 9.28
CA GLU A 278 -18.30 -7.33 10.56
C GLU A 278 -17.76 -8.54 11.35
N LYS A 279 -16.95 -9.40 10.68
CA LYS A 279 -16.44 -10.66 11.23
C LYS A 279 -15.03 -10.97 10.69
N ILE A 280 -14.11 -10.00 10.81
CA ILE A 280 -12.80 -10.05 10.15
C ILE A 280 -12.08 -11.36 10.50
N GLU A 281 -11.84 -11.64 11.77
CA GLU A 281 -11.03 -12.79 12.20
C GLU A 281 -11.66 -14.14 11.85
N GLU A 282 -12.98 -14.24 11.87
CA GLU A 282 -13.70 -15.47 11.53
C GLU A 282 -13.62 -15.79 10.03
N THR A 283 -13.60 -14.76 9.19
CA THR A 283 -13.76 -14.85 7.74
C THR A 283 -12.50 -14.54 6.94
N LEU A 284 -11.43 -14.10 7.61
CA LEU A 284 -10.16 -13.76 6.98
C LEU A 284 -9.57 -15.00 6.27
N MET A 285 -9.30 -14.82 4.99
CA MET A 285 -8.66 -15.84 4.14
C MET A 285 -7.56 -15.17 3.32
N HIS A 286 -6.41 -15.83 3.19
CA HIS A 286 -5.33 -15.44 2.31
C HIS A 286 -5.27 -16.38 1.09
N THR A 287 -4.93 -15.86 -0.08
CA THR A 287 -4.87 -16.64 -1.33
C THR A 287 -3.79 -17.72 -1.32
N CYS A 288 -2.67 -17.47 -0.66
CA CYS A 288 -1.48 -18.36 -0.70
C CYS A 288 -1.13 -18.98 0.65
N PHE A 289 -1.52 -18.37 1.78
CA PHE A 289 -1.22 -18.89 3.12
C PHE A 289 -2.46 -19.56 3.74
N PRO A 290 -2.28 -20.65 4.50
CA PRO A 290 -3.39 -21.27 5.20
C PRO A 290 -3.98 -20.33 6.24
N LYS A 291 -5.25 -20.55 6.60
CA LYS A 291 -5.91 -19.80 7.66
C LYS A 291 -5.12 -19.97 8.96
N VAL A 292 -4.69 -18.87 9.55
CA VAL A 292 -4.05 -18.89 10.87
C VAL A 292 -5.10 -19.31 11.89
N ARG A 293 -4.90 -20.45 12.54
CA ARG A 293 -5.75 -20.86 13.66
C ARG A 293 -5.46 -19.93 14.84
N SER A 294 -6.49 -19.29 15.35
CA SER A 294 -6.42 -18.65 16.68
C SER A 294 -6.29 -19.76 17.73
N ASP A 295 -5.10 -19.91 18.27
CA ASP A 295 -4.91 -20.71 19.48
C ASP A 295 -5.52 -20.01 20.69
#